data_be91cbaa1511f64fcba0e7ad7d1a487a
#
_entry.id   be91cbaa1511f64fcba0e7ad7d1a487a
#
_cell.length_a   1.000
_cell.length_b   1.000
_cell.length_c   1.000
_cell.angle_alpha   90.00
_cell.angle_beta   90.00
_cell.angle_gamma   90.00
#
_symmetry.space_group_name_H-M   'P 1'
#
loop_
_entity.id
_entity.type
_entity.pdbx_description
1 polymer ?
#
loop_
_entity_poly.entity_id
_entity_poly.type
_entity_poly.pdbx_seq_one_letter_code
_entity_poly.pdbx_strand_id
1 'polypeptide(L)'
;MTQEQQHQVEDLNDQMLVRRQKMEQLREDGIDPFGKRFERTHNSEELHELFDPRTKEELAEMGLTASVAGRMMTRRGKGKAGFAHLQDREGQIQIYVRKDQVGDEAYEVFKHADLGDFFGVTGQIMKTDTGEVSIKASEITILSKALRPLPDKYHGLTNIEQRYRQRYLDLISNRESFDRFMKRSQIISEIRRYLDGNGYIEVETPVLHNEAGGAAARPFITHHNALDIDLYLRIALELHLKRLIVGGMEKVYEIGRVFRNEGIDTTHNPEFTMLEAYTAYTDFNDVMNLTEGIIRNAAEKVLGTAKITYDGQAVDLESDFKRIHMVDAIKEQTGVDFWQEMTLEKALALAEKHNVEVTEAMGVGHVINEFFETFVEETLTQPTFVYGHPVEVSPLAKKNPEDPRFTDRFELFIVGREFANAFTELNDPIDQRERFEAQEKERELGNDEAHGVDEDFLEALEYGMPPTGGLGIGIDRLVMLLTDAQSIRDVLLFPTMR
;
A
#
# COMPACT_ATOMS: atom_id res chain seq x y z
N MET A 1 22.61 -20.24 19.59
CA MET A 1 21.32 -20.98 19.56
C MET A 1 21.11 -21.64 20.90
N THR A 2 19.91 -21.51 21.47
CA THR A 2 19.54 -22.23 22.71
C THR A 2 19.33 -23.73 22.42
N GLN A 3 19.35 -24.58 23.44
CA GLN A 3 19.03 -26.01 23.27
C GLN A 3 17.66 -26.25 22.64
N GLU A 4 16.66 -25.41 22.96
CA GLU A 4 15.33 -25.42 22.34
C GLU A 4 15.37 -25.09 20.86
N GLN A 5 16.17 -24.10 20.46
CA GLN A 5 16.36 -23.73 19.05
C GLN A 5 17.08 -24.84 18.27
N GLN A 6 18.06 -25.51 18.86
CA GLN A 6 18.72 -26.65 18.23
C GLN A 6 17.76 -27.83 18.03
N HIS A 7 16.94 -28.14 19.02
CA HIS A 7 15.94 -29.21 18.93
C HIS A 7 14.86 -28.93 17.88
N GLN A 8 14.41 -27.69 17.80
CA GLN A 8 13.46 -27.26 16.73
C GLN A 8 14.06 -27.38 15.33
N VAL A 9 15.33 -27.04 15.13
CA VAL A 9 16.02 -27.17 13.84
C VAL A 9 16.22 -28.63 13.45
N GLU A 10 16.56 -29.52 14.40
CA GLU A 10 16.69 -30.96 14.17
C GLU A 10 15.34 -31.58 13.80
N ASP A 11 14.27 -31.28 14.54
CA ASP A 11 12.91 -31.77 14.26
C ASP A 11 12.40 -31.27 12.90
N LEU A 12 12.67 -30.00 12.52
CA LEU A 12 12.35 -29.47 11.20
C LEU A 12 13.05 -30.23 10.07
N ASN A 13 14.33 -30.55 10.25
CA ASN A 13 15.11 -31.31 9.28
C ASN A 13 14.56 -32.74 9.11
N ASP A 14 14.17 -33.39 10.18
CA ASP A 14 13.58 -34.74 10.13
C ASP A 14 12.25 -34.74 9.41
N GLN A 15 11.38 -33.77 9.68
CA GLN A 15 10.12 -33.63 8.96
C GLN A 15 10.33 -33.38 7.46
N MET A 16 11.32 -32.56 7.10
CA MET A 16 11.65 -32.30 5.70
C MET A 16 12.19 -33.56 4.99
N LEU A 17 12.99 -34.37 5.67
CA LEU A 17 13.49 -35.64 5.15
C LEU A 17 12.34 -36.64 4.90
N VAL A 18 11.43 -36.79 5.86
CA VAL A 18 10.25 -37.63 5.71
C VAL A 18 9.39 -37.19 4.53
N ARG A 19 9.16 -35.89 4.35
CA ARG A 19 8.38 -35.35 3.22
C ARG A 19 9.05 -35.62 1.87
N ARG A 20 10.39 -35.53 1.81
CA ARG A 20 11.18 -35.90 0.62
C ARG A 20 11.06 -37.41 0.31
N GLN A 21 11.14 -38.25 1.32
CA GLN A 21 10.93 -39.70 1.16
C GLN A 21 9.53 -40.00 0.59
N LYS A 22 8.48 -39.36 1.13
CA LYS A 22 7.11 -39.49 0.60
C LYS A 22 7.00 -39.01 -0.85
N MET A 23 7.72 -37.95 -1.19
CA MET A 23 7.77 -37.46 -2.59
C MET A 23 8.39 -38.50 -3.52
N GLU A 24 9.52 -39.11 -3.14
CA GLU A 24 10.14 -40.15 -3.94
C GLU A 24 9.24 -41.39 -4.04
N GLN A 25 8.55 -41.78 -2.95
CA GLN A 25 7.60 -42.89 -2.98
C GLN A 25 6.47 -42.64 -4.01
N LEU A 26 5.91 -41.42 -4.05
CA LEU A 26 4.91 -41.06 -5.08
C LEU A 26 5.46 -41.27 -6.50
N ARG A 27 6.73 -40.91 -6.75
CA ARG A 27 7.37 -41.12 -8.05
C ARG A 27 7.55 -42.60 -8.38
N GLU A 28 7.97 -43.40 -7.41
CA GLU A 28 8.11 -44.84 -7.56
C GLU A 28 6.75 -45.51 -7.85
N ASP A 29 5.68 -45.00 -7.25
CA ASP A 29 4.29 -45.45 -7.50
C ASP A 29 3.73 -44.92 -8.84
N GLY A 30 4.53 -44.18 -9.64
CA GLY A 30 4.11 -43.61 -10.93
C GLY A 30 3.25 -42.36 -10.84
N ILE A 31 3.17 -41.77 -9.67
CA ILE A 31 2.38 -40.54 -9.40
C ILE A 31 3.30 -39.33 -9.42
N ASP A 32 2.99 -38.33 -10.26
CA ASP A 32 3.73 -37.07 -10.27
C ASP A 32 3.38 -36.24 -9.02
N PRO A 33 4.36 -36.02 -8.11
CA PRO A 33 4.10 -35.27 -6.88
C PRO A 33 3.89 -33.76 -7.11
N PHE A 34 4.13 -33.24 -8.32
CA PHE A 34 3.96 -31.83 -8.69
C PHE A 34 2.91 -31.61 -9.78
N GLY A 35 2.15 -32.62 -10.07
CA GLY A 35 0.88 -32.63 -10.77
C GLY A 35 0.78 -31.89 -12.09
N LYS A 36 -0.45 -31.82 -12.58
CA LYS A 36 -0.83 -31.20 -13.85
C LYS A 36 -1.81 -30.05 -13.62
N ARG A 37 -2.17 -29.35 -14.72
CA ARG A 37 -3.31 -28.45 -14.76
C ARG A 37 -4.56 -29.16 -14.21
N PHE A 38 -5.24 -28.50 -13.26
CA PHE A 38 -6.52 -28.94 -12.73
C PHE A 38 -7.57 -27.86 -12.99
N GLU A 39 -8.73 -28.24 -13.49
CA GLU A 39 -9.81 -27.32 -13.82
C GLU A 39 -10.81 -27.25 -12.66
N ARG A 40 -10.88 -26.08 -12.04
CA ARG A 40 -11.84 -25.80 -10.99
C ARG A 40 -13.13 -25.28 -11.59
N THR A 41 -14.27 -25.70 -11.03
CA THR A 41 -15.59 -25.16 -11.38
C THR A 41 -16.02 -24.05 -10.41
N HIS A 42 -15.59 -24.15 -9.14
CA HIS A 42 -15.96 -23.22 -8.07
C HIS A 42 -14.76 -22.92 -7.17
N ASN A 43 -14.78 -21.77 -6.48
CA ASN A 43 -13.97 -21.51 -5.32
C ASN A 43 -14.75 -21.79 -4.01
N SER A 44 -14.08 -21.69 -2.87
CA SER A 44 -14.68 -21.99 -1.57
C SER A 44 -15.83 -21.03 -1.21
N GLU A 45 -15.69 -19.73 -1.48
CA GLU A 45 -16.69 -18.71 -1.16
C GLU A 45 -17.98 -18.92 -1.99
N GLU A 46 -17.85 -19.12 -3.29
CA GLU A 46 -18.99 -19.43 -4.17
C GLU A 46 -19.79 -20.64 -3.67
N LEU A 47 -19.10 -21.69 -3.19
CA LEU A 47 -19.79 -22.87 -2.66
C LEU A 47 -20.52 -22.55 -1.34
N HIS A 48 -19.93 -21.77 -0.46
CA HIS A 48 -20.58 -21.35 0.77
C HIS A 48 -21.77 -20.41 0.50
N GLU A 49 -21.61 -19.40 -0.34
CA GLU A 49 -22.70 -18.49 -0.70
C GLU A 49 -23.92 -19.22 -1.32
N LEU A 50 -23.67 -20.15 -2.22
CA LEU A 50 -24.71 -20.87 -2.93
C LEU A 50 -25.39 -21.94 -2.07
N PHE A 51 -24.66 -22.63 -1.17
CA PHE A 51 -25.10 -23.88 -0.56
C PHE A 51 -25.18 -23.84 0.98
N ASP A 52 -24.62 -22.87 1.69
CA ASP A 52 -24.84 -22.73 3.14
C ASP A 52 -26.33 -22.49 3.50
N PRO A 53 -27.13 -21.77 2.69
CA PRO A 53 -28.56 -21.61 2.97
C PRO A 53 -29.39 -22.90 2.73
N ARG A 54 -28.84 -23.90 2.04
CA ARG A 54 -29.56 -25.12 1.67
C ARG A 54 -29.54 -26.18 2.80
N THR A 55 -30.57 -27.01 2.85
CA THR A 55 -30.59 -28.17 3.75
C THR A 55 -29.77 -29.32 3.19
N LYS A 56 -29.47 -30.30 4.02
CA LYS A 56 -28.78 -31.55 3.63
C LYS A 56 -29.60 -32.34 2.61
N GLU A 57 -30.90 -32.39 2.80
CA GLU A 57 -31.86 -33.11 1.95
C GLU A 57 -31.92 -32.44 0.56
N GLU A 58 -32.06 -31.11 0.52
CA GLU A 58 -32.04 -30.34 -0.74
C GLU A 58 -30.78 -30.62 -1.56
N LEU A 59 -29.59 -30.55 -0.92
CA LEU A 59 -28.32 -30.82 -1.61
C LEU A 59 -28.22 -32.27 -2.12
N ALA A 60 -28.75 -33.24 -1.37
CA ALA A 60 -28.78 -34.63 -1.79
C ALA A 60 -29.68 -34.83 -3.01
N GLU A 61 -30.86 -34.18 -3.06
CA GLU A 61 -31.78 -34.23 -4.19
C GLU A 61 -31.24 -33.53 -5.43
N MET A 62 -30.55 -32.39 -5.26
CA MET A 62 -29.93 -31.64 -6.37
C MET A 62 -28.83 -32.43 -7.08
N GLY A 63 -28.10 -33.27 -6.37
CA GLY A 63 -27.07 -34.14 -6.94
C GLY A 63 -25.94 -33.41 -7.65
N LEU A 64 -25.70 -32.12 -7.30
CA LEU A 64 -24.72 -31.27 -7.96
C LEU A 64 -23.29 -31.70 -7.62
N THR A 65 -22.40 -31.49 -8.58
CA THR A 65 -20.96 -31.76 -8.44
C THR A 65 -20.15 -30.49 -8.58
N ALA A 66 -19.00 -30.44 -7.89
CA ALA A 66 -18.04 -29.39 -8.03
C ALA A 66 -16.62 -29.95 -8.11
N SER A 67 -15.73 -29.19 -8.77
CA SER A 67 -14.30 -29.41 -8.79
C SER A 67 -13.63 -28.24 -8.08
N VAL A 68 -12.91 -28.53 -7.01
CA VAL A 68 -12.20 -27.55 -6.16
C VAL A 68 -10.72 -27.90 -6.06
N ALA A 69 -9.88 -26.89 -5.85
CA ALA A 69 -8.46 -27.13 -5.60
C ALA A 69 -7.93 -26.15 -4.57
N GLY A 70 -7.07 -26.62 -3.69
CA GLY A 70 -6.49 -25.78 -2.64
C GLY A 70 -5.40 -26.50 -1.86
N ARG A 71 -4.83 -25.74 -0.91
CA ARG A 71 -3.82 -26.22 0.04
C ARG A 71 -4.51 -26.94 1.20
N MET A 72 -4.09 -28.15 1.50
CA MET A 72 -4.59 -28.92 2.65
C MET A 72 -4.11 -28.28 3.97
N MET A 73 -5.02 -27.68 4.71
CA MET A 73 -4.75 -27.02 5.99
C MET A 73 -5.05 -27.91 7.19
N THR A 74 -6.00 -28.82 7.04
CA THR A 74 -6.37 -29.78 8.09
C THR A 74 -6.62 -31.15 7.47
N ARG A 75 -6.37 -32.20 8.25
CA ARG A 75 -6.76 -33.55 7.90
C ARG A 75 -7.12 -34.34 9.15
N ARG A 76 -8.24 -35.03 9.12
CA ARG A 76 -8.72 -35.91 10.21
C ARG A 76 -9.40 -37.16 9.60
N GLY A 77 -9.30 -38.26 10.26
CA GLY A 77 -9.95 -39.50 9.86
C GLY A 77 -9.23 -40.73 10.36
N LYS A 78 -9.94 -41.84 10.38
CA LYS A 78 -9.41 -43.18 10.72
C LYS A 78 -10.01 -44.23 9.77
N GLY A 79 -9.19 -45.24 9.43
CA GLY A 79 -9.67 -46.38 8.65
C GLY A 79 -9.86 -46.04 7.16
N LYS A 80 -11.08 -46.08 6.64
CA LYS A 80 -11.41 -46.01 5.20
C LYS A 80 -12.04 -44.67 4.77
N ALA A 81 -12.10 -43.70 5.66
CA ALA A 81 -12.65 -42.38 5.36
C ALA A 81 -11.92 -41.28 6.12
N GLY A 82 -11.89 -40.07 5.56
CA GLY A 82 -11.30 -38.91 6.17
C GLY A 82 -11.87 -37.59 5.66
N PHE A 83 -11.69 -36.57 6.45
CA PHE A 83 -12.03 -35.17 6.12
C PHE A 83 -10.74 -34.35 6.05
N ALA A 84 -10.75 -33.36 5.19
CA ALA A 84 -9.71 -32.33 5.15
C ALA A 84 -10.33 -30.98 4.78
N HIS A 85 -9.65 -29.87 5.11
CA HIS A 85 -9.99 -28.56 4.59
C HIS A 85 -8.96 -28.16 3.54
N LEU A 86 -9.43 -27.77 2.39
CA LEU A 86 -8.61 -27.16 1.33
C LEU A 86 -8.81 -25.66 1.37
N GLN A 87 -7.71 -24.93 1.44
CA GLN A 87 -7.69 -23.46 1.41
C GLN A 87 -7.36 -23.01 0.00
N ASP A 88 -8.23 -22.16 -0.54
CA ASP A 88 -7.97 -21.40 -1.78
C ASP A 88 -7.80 -19.91 -1.49
N ARG A 89 -7.92 -19.05 -2.50
CA ARG A 89 -7.79 -17.60 -2.36
C ARG A 89 -8.91 -17.01 -1.49
N GLU A 90 -10.14 -17.53 -1.62
CA GLU A 90 -11.31 -16.93 -1.00
C GLU A 90 -11.57 -17.46 0.41
N GLY A 91 -11.22 -18.73 0.68
CA GLY A 91 -11.48 -19.32 1.99
C GLY A 91 -11.06 -20.78 2.10
N GLN A 92 -11.85 -21.56 2.81
CA GLN A 92 -11.63 -22.99 2.97
C GLN A 92 -12.91 -23.76 2.67
N ILE A 93 -12.77 -24.91 2.04
CA ILE A 93 -13.87 -25.88 1.81
C ILE A 93 -13.51 -27.24 2.39
N GLN A 94 -14.45 -27.88 3.07
CA GLN A 94 -14.26 -29.22 3.58
C GLN A 94 -14.40 -30.23 2.43
N ILE A 95 -13.54 -31.24 2.42
CA ILE A 95 -13.65 -32.42 1.55
C ILE A 95 -13.85 -33.66 2.41
N TYR A 96 -14.68 -34.56 1.92
CA TYR A 96 -14.92 -35.89 2.49
C TYR A 96 -14.47 -36.97 1.52
N VAL A 97 -13.42 -37.71 1.91
CA VAL A 97 -12.74 -38.68 1.06
C VAL A 97 -12.97 -40.09 1.62
N ARG A 98 -13.54 -40.98 0.79
CA ARG A 98 -13.78 -42.40 1.14
C ARG A 98 -13.04 -43.30 0.17
N LYS A 99 -12.40 -44.34 0.72
CA LYS A 99 -11.61 -45.32 -0.04
C LYS A 99 -12.45 -46.04 -1.14
N ASP A 100 -13.71 -46.39 -0.83
CA ASP A 100 -14.64 -47.05 -1.75
C ASP A 100 -15.15 -46.13 -2.86
N GLN A 101 -14.94 -44.81 -2.78
CA GLN A 101 -15.38 -43.85 -3.79
C GLN A 101 -14.21 -43.43 -4.70
N VAL A 102 -13.03 -43.12 -4.12
CA VAL A 102 -11.89 -42.61 -4.87
C VAL A 102 -10.91 -43.72 -5.32
N GLY A 103 -11.07 -44.95 -4.83
CA GLY A 103 -10.18 -46.07 -5.09
C GLY A 103 -9.01 -46.15 -4.08
N ASP A 104 -8.34 -47.29 -4.10
CA ASP A 104 -7.30 -47.63 -3.12
C ASP A 104 -6.09 -46.71 -3.25
N GLU A 105 -5.58 -46.52 -4.45
CA GLU A 105 -4.38 -45.71 -4.73
C GLU A 105 -4.55 -44.24 -4.33
N ALA A 106 -5.60 -43.59 -4.83
CA ALA A 106 -5.90 -42.19 -4.52
C ALA A 106 -6.18 -41.97 -3.02
N TYR A 107 -6.81 -42.93 -2.35
CA TYR A 107 -7.02 -42.87 -0.92
C TYR A 107 -5.73 -42.98 -0.13
N GLU A 108 -4.78 -43.86 -0.50
CA GLU A 108 -3.48 -43.97 0.18
C GLU A 108 -2.67 -42.70 0.00
N VAL A 109 -2.71 -42.03 -1.18
CA VAL A 109 -2.09 -40.71 -1.39
C VAL A 109 -2.68 -39.70 -0.40
N PHE A 110 -4.01 -39.60 -0.31
CA PHE A 110 -4.69 -38.71 0.63
C PHE A 110 -4.34 -39.02 2.10
N LYS A 111 -4.34 -40.29 2.47
CA LYS A 111 -4.07 -40.74 3.83
C LYS A 111 -2.65 -40.43 4.29
N HIS A 112 -1.66 -40.46 3.39
CA HIS A 112 -0.25 -40.16 3.69
C HIS A 112 0.16 -38.72 3.34
N ALA A 113 -0.78 -37.90 2.86
CA ALA A 113 -0.55 -36.50 2.57
C ALA A 113 -0.09 -35.72 3.83
N ASP A 114 0.67 -34.68 3.60
CA ASP A 114 1.10 -33.77 4.66
C ASP A 114 0.29 -32.46 4.59
N LEU A 115 0.14 -31.80 5.74
CA LEU A 115 -0.43 -30.43 5.75
C LEU A 115 0.47 -29.51 4.92
N GLY A 116 -0.16 -28.74 4.05
CA GLY A 116 0.52 -27.90 3.07
C GLY A 116 0.52 -28.44 1.65
N ASP A 117 0.26 -29.74 1.44
CA ASP A 117 0.12 -30.33 0.11
C ASP A 117 -1.10 -29.73 -0.61
N PHE A 118 -1.01 -29.57 -1.94
CA PHE A 118 -2.14 -29.13 -2.76
C PHE A 118 -2.88 -30.32 -3.37
N PHE A 119 -4.21 -30.26 -3.31
CA PHE A 119 -5.08 -31.24 -3.90
C PHE A 119 -6.14 -30.62 -4.81
N GLY A 120 -6.45 -31.32 -5.90
CA GLY A 120 -7.64 -31.13 -6.69
C GLY A 120 -8.65 -32.23 -6.33
N VAL A 121 -9.92 -31.87 -6.16
CA VAL A 121 -10.99 -32.76 -5.76
C VAL A 121 -12.22 -32.50 -6.60
N THR A 122 -12.76 -33.54 -7.20
CA THR A 122 -14.07 -33.53 -7.88
C THR A 122 -15.03 -34.42 -7.11
N GLY A 123 -16.25 -33.96 -6.88
CA GLY A 123 -17.22 -34.74 -6.16
C GLY A 123 -18.57 -34.06 -5.99
N GLN A 124 -19.49 -34.78 -5.33
CA GLN A 124 -20.82 -34.28 -5.04
C GLN A 124 -20.79 -33.26 -3.89
N ILE A 125 -21.51 -32.14 -4.07
CA ILE A 125 -21.73 -31.16 -3.01
C ILE A 125 -22.67 -31.78 -1.98
N MET A 126 -22.30 -31.73 -0.71
CA MET A 126 -23.11 -32.28 0.38
C MET A 126 -23.02 -31.38 1.63
N LYS A 127 -23.92 -31.61 2.57
CA LYS A 127 -23.83 -31.00 3.90
C LYS A 127 -23.66 -32.12 4.94
N THR A 128 -22.72 -31.93 5.87
CA THR A 128 -22.48 -32.87 6.96
C THR A 128 -23.61 -32.85 7.99
N ASP A 129 -23.65 -33.80 8.92
CA ASP A 129 -24.60 -33.79 10.05
C ASP A 129 -24.44 -32.59 10.97
N THR A 130 -23.25 -31.99 10.97
CA THR A 130 -22.92 -30.74 11.72
C THR A 130 -23.25 -29.45 10.94
N GLY A 131 -23.78 -29.59 9.71
CA GLY A 131 -24.23 -28.48 8.88
C GLY A 131 -23.13 -27.84 8.00
N GLU A 132 -21.95 -28.44 7.89
CA GLU A 132 -20.84 -27.91 7.08
C GLU A 132 -20.95 -28.37 5.63
N VAL A 133 -20.91 -27.39 4.68
CA VAL A 133 -20.88 -27.68 3.24
C VAL A 133 -19.55 -28.34 2.90
N SER A 134 -19.61 -29.43 2.15
CA SER A 134 -18.46 -30.29 1.87
C SER A 134 -18.54 -30.88 0.47
N ILE A 135 -17.40 -31.25 -0.09
CA ILE A 135 -17.32 -32.03 -1.33
C ILE A 135 -17.07 -33.49 -0.98
N LYS A 136 -18.06 -34.36 -1.29
CA LYS A 136 -17.89 -35.81 -1.21
C LYS A 136 -17.14 -36.29 -2.44
N ALA A 137 -15.82 -36.51 -2.25
CA ALA A 137 -14.91 -36.81 -3.33
C ALA A 137 -15.28 -38.09 -4.09
N SER A 138 -15.42 -37.99 -5.41
CA SER A 138 -15.38 -39.09 -6.36
C SER A 138 -14.00 -39.27 -6.97
N GLU A 139 -13.24 -38.12 -7.09
CA GLU A 139 -11.86 -38.08 -7.55
C GLU A 139 -11.05 -37.18 -6.66
N ILE A 140 -9.79 -37.55 -6.38
CA ILE A 140 -8.84 -36.75 -5.68
C ILE A 140 -7.45 -36.92 -6.29
N THR A 141 -6.77 -35.84 -6.54
CA THR A 141 -5.44 -35.81 -7.17
C THR A 141 -4.50 -34.87 -6.44
N ILE A 142 -3.28 -35.32 -6.17
CA ILE A 142 -2.23 -34.44 -5.67
C ILE A 142 -1.78 -33.50 -6.79
N LEU A 143 -1.70 -32.20 -6.48
CA LEU A 143 -1.27 -31.16 -7.43
C LEU A 143 0.12 -30.64 -7.11
N SER A 144 0.50 -30.61 -5.83
CA SER A 144 1.85 -30.22 -5.42
C SER A 144 2.15 -30.70 -4.03
N LYS A 145 3.27 -31.39 -3.87
CA LYS A 145 3.81 -31.86 -2.58
C LYS A 145 4.56 -30.73 -1.87
N ALA A 146 4.17 -30.44 -0.63
CA ALA A 146 4.90 -29.52 0.23
C ALA A 146 6.06 -30.20 0.91
N LEU A 147 7.28 -29.76 0.66
CA LEU A 147 8.51 -30.34 1.21
C LEU A 147 8.93 -29.74 2.55
N ARG A 148 8.26 -28.67 3.00
CA ARG A 148 8.47 -28.03 4.29
C ARG A 148 7.17 -28.04 5.09
N PRO A 149 7.20 -28.24 6.41
CA PRO A 149 6.01 -28.09 7.25
C PRO A 149 5.57 -26.62 7.27
N LEU A 150 4.28 -26.41 7.46
CA LEU A 150 3.74 -25.08 7.72
C LEU A 150 4.12 -24.63 9.13
N PRO A 151 4.16 -23.32 9.41
CA PRO A 151 4.28 -22.79 10.76
C PRO A 151 3.17 -23.30 11.67
N ASP A 152 3.33 -23.15 12.99
CA ASP A 152 2.38 -23.67 13.97
C ASP A 152 0.94 -23.22 13.66
N LYS A 153 0.04 -24.19 13.69
CA LYS A 153 -1.35 -24.04 13.26
C LYS A 153 -2.20 -23.17 14.19
N TYR A 154 -1.85 -23.10 15.48
CA TYR A 154 -2.71 -22.51 16.51
C TYR A 154 -2.53 -21.01 16.69
N HIS A 155 -1.36 -20.47 16.34
CA HIS A 155 -0.99 -19.08 16.58
C HIS A 155 -0.63 -18.31 15.30
N GLY A 156 -0.72 -18.96 14.12
CA GLY A 156 -0.23 -18.37 12.88
C GLY A 156 1.29 -18.12 12.93
N LEU A 157 1.77 -17.28 12.04
CA LEU A 157 3.15 -16.80 12.07
C LEU A 157 3.23 -15.52 12.90
N THR A 158 3.63 -15.64 14.19
CA THR A 158 3.65 -14.52 15.16
C THR A 158 4.92 -13.69 15.09
N ASN A 159 6.03 -14.26 14.61
CA ASN A 159 7.28 -13.51 14.47
C ASN A 159 7.17 -12.49 13.34
N ILE A 160 7.12 -11.19 13.72
CA ILE A 160 6.90 -10.08 12.80
C ILE A 160 8.01 -10.00 11.72
N GLU A 161 9.28 -10.17 12.11
CA GLU A 161 10.38 -10.13 11.15
C GLU A 161 10.29 -11.28 10.13
N GLN A 162 9.94 -12.47 10.59
CA GLN A 162 9.74 -13.62 9.70
C GLN A 162 8.54 -13.40 8.77
N ARG A 163 7.45 -12.76 9.22
CA ARG A 163 6.30 -12.38 8.38
C ARG A 163 6.73 -11.49 7.21
N TYR A 164 7.61 -10.54 7.44
CA TYR A 164 8.09 -9.63 6.39
C TYR A 164 9.09 -10.32 5.45
N ARG A 165 10.03 -11.10 5.97
CA ARG A 165 11.04 -11.81 5.16
C ARG A 165 10.47 -12.99 4.38
N GLN A 166 9.51 -13.70 4.96
CA GLN A 166 8.86 -14.87 4.37
C GLN A 166 7.37 -14.62 4.16
N ARG A 167 7.04 -13.57 3.41
CA ARG A 167 5.66 -13.12 3.19
C ARG A 167 4.74 -14.25 2.71
N TYR A 168 5.23 -15.19 1.93
CA TYR A 168 4.45 -16.35 1.51
C TYR A 168 3.98 -17.23 2.69
N LEU A 169 4.75 -17.33 3.77
CA LEU A 169 4.30 -18.03 4.98
C LEU A 169 3.27 -17.19 5.77
N ASP A 170 3.45 -15.88 5.83
CA ASP A 170 2.47 -14.96 6.41
C ASP A 170 1.12 -15.07 5.69
N LEU A 171 1.11 -15.02 4.36
CA LEU A 171 -0.10 -15.15 3.54
C LEU A 171 -0.80 -16.52 3.70
N ILE A 172 -0.05 -17.59 3.91
CA ILE A 172 -0.62 -18.93 4.16
C ILE A 172 -1.26 -19.00 5.55
N SER A 173 -0.60 -18.39 6.56
CA SER A 173 -0.91 -18.61 7.98
C SER A 173 -1.82 -17.56 8.59
N ASN A 174 -1.79 -16.32 8.06
CA ASN A 174 -2.49 -15.15 8.61
C ASN A 174 -3.48 -14.60 7.59
N ARG A 175 -4.75 -14.96 7.72
CA ARG A 175 -5.81 -14.49 6.83
C ARG A 175 -5.93 -12.96 6.80
N GLU A 176 -5.76 -12.32 7.94
CA GLU A 176 -5.77 -10.86 8.06
C GLU A 176 -4.74 -10.18 7.14
N SER A 177 -3.51 -10.72 7.08
CA SER A 177 -2.48 -10.22 6.16
C SER A 177 -2.88 -10.40 4.70
N PHE A 178 -3.44 -11.57 4.35
CA PHE A 178 -3.94 -11.84 3.01
C PHE A 178 -5.03 -10.83 2.60
N ASP A 179 -6.03 -10.64 3.45
CA ASP A 179 -7.16 -9.74 3.21
C ASP A 179 -6.70 -8.28 3.10
N ARG A 180 -5.70 -7.86 3.87
CA ARG A 180 -5.09 -6.53 3.77
C ARG A 180 -4.48 -6.28 2.39
N PHE A 181 -3.75 -7.23 1.81
CA PHE A 181 -3.21 -7.09 0.46
C PHE A 181 -4.28 -7.16 -0.63
N MET A 182 -5.34 -7.93 -0.43
CA MET A 182 -6.51 -7.90 -1.32
C MET A 182 -7.18 -6.52 -1.30
N LYS A 183 -7.41 -5.95 -0.11
CA LYS A 183 -7.94 -4.59 0.04
C LYS A 183 -7.03 -3.54 -0.59
N ARG A 184 -5.71 -3.65 -0.43
CA ARG A 184 -4.75 -2.76 -1.11
C ARG A 184 -4.99 -2.73 -2.63
N SER A 185 -5.12 -3.89 -3.25
CA SER A 185 -5.35 -3.99 -4.69
C SER A 185 -6.71 -3.40 -5.08
N GLN A 186 -7.74 -3.61 -4.27
CA GLN A 186 -9.07 -3.03 -4.47
C GLN A 186 -9.06 -1.51 -4.33
N ILE A 187 -8.40 -0.96 -3.30
CA ILE A 187 -8.24 0.49 -3.07
C ILE A 187 -7.62 1.15 -4.31
N ILE A 188 -6.50 0.62 -4.80
CA ILE A 188 -5.83 1.16 -6.00
C ILE A 188 -6.74 1.08 -7.23
N SER A 189 -7.49 -0.01 -7.39
CA SER A 189 -8.43 -0.15 -8.50
C SER A 189 -9.59 0.85 -8.41
N GLU A 190 -10.10 1.13 -7.22
CA GLU A 190 -11.17 2.13 -7.03
C GLU A 190 -10.67 3.56 -7.25
N ILE A 191 -9.44 3.87 -6.85
CA ILE A 191 -8.80 5.16 -7.14
C ILE A 191 -8.72 5.38 -8.66
N ARG A 192 -8.25 4.36 -9.42
CA ARG A 192 -8.23 4.42 -10.89
C ARG A 192 -9.61 4.65 -11.47
N ARG A 193 -10.61 3.87 -11.04
CA ARG A 193 -12.00 4.04 -11.53
C ARG A 193 -12.56 5.43 -11.24
N TYR A 194 -12.23 5.98 -10.06
CA TYR A 194 -12.67 7.31 -9.70
C TYR A 194 -12.04 8.38 -10.60
N LEU A 195 -10.74 8.31 -10.83
CA LEU A 195 -10.02 9.26 -11.69
C LEU A 195 -10.44 9.13 -13.16
N ASP A 196 -10.51 7.92 -13.69
CA ASP A 196 -10.97 7.66 -15.07
C ASP A 196 -12.40 8.16 -15.27
N GLY A 197 -13.30 7.93 -14.28
CA GLY A 197 -14.68 8.42 -14.27
C GLY A 197 -14.80 9.95 -14.25
N ASN A 198 -13.77 10.65 -13.75
CA ASN A 198 -13.65 12.11 -13.75
C ASN A 198 -12.87 12.66 -14.96
N GLY A 199 -12.56 11.80 -15.93
CA GLY A 199 -11.95 12.19 -17.21
C GLY A 199 -10.43 12.37 -17.15
N TYR A 200 -9.75 11.81 -16.16
CA TYR A 200 -8.29 11.75 -16.12
C TYR A 200 -7.77 10.64 -17.01
N ILE A 201 -6.57 10.81 -17.52
CA ILE A 201 -5.83 9.83 -18.32
C ILE A 201 -4.67 9.31 -17.48
N GLU A 202 -4.59 7.99 -17.26
CA GLU A 202 -3.41 7.36 -16.64
C GLU A 202 -2.25 7.37 -17.65
N VAL A 203 -1.10 7.83 -17.20
CA VAL A 203 0.12 7.87 -18.01
C VAL A 203 1.28 7.19 -17.28
N GLU A 204 2.33 6.88 -18.02
CA GLU A 204 3.59 6.39 -17.47
C GLU A 204 4.72 7.35 -17.88
N THR A 205 5.53 7.73 -16.90
CA THR A 205 6.71 8.58 -17.10
C THR A 205 7.99 7.84 -16.68
N PRO A 206 9.17 8.29 -17.11
CA PRO A 206 10.42 7.58 -16.80
C PRO A 206 10.69 7.44 -15.31
N VAL A 207 11.21 6.26 -14.92
CA VAL A 207 11.77 6.00 -13.58
C VAL A 207 13.20 6.54 -13.47
N LEU A 208 13.96 6.51 -14.58
CA LEU A 208 15.32 7.01 -14.64
C LEU A 208 15.33 8.45 -15.17
N HIS A 209 15.83 9.36 -14.37
CA HIS A 209 15.90 10.79 -14.67
C HIS A 209 17.35 11.23 -14.87
N ASN A 210 17.56 12.23 -15.70
CA ASN A 210 18.88 12.88 -15.86
C ASN A 210 19.19 13.80 -14.67
N GLU A 211 18.15 14.41 -14.08
CA GLU A 211 18.22 15.26 -12.90
C GLU A 211 17.16 14.81 -11.88
N ALA A 212 17.49 14.86 -10.59
CA ALA A 212 16.52 14.64 -9.53
C ALA A 212 15.71 15.93 -9.30
N GLY A 213 14.40 15.80 -9.09
CA GLY A 213 13.54 16.96 -8.85
C GLY A 213 12.09 16.59 -8.58
N GLY A 214 11.28 17.61 -8.25
CA GLY A 214 9.85 17.43 -7.93
C GLY A 214 9.55 17.14 -6.46
N ALA A 215 10.57 16.99 -5.61
CA ALA A 215 10.43 16.85 -4.15
C ALA A 215 11.75 17.21 -3.46
N ALA A 216 11.72 17.46 -2.16
CA ALA A 216 12.91 17.52 -1.32
C ALA A 216 13.21 16.11 -0.80
N ALA A 217 14.20 15.43 -1.37
CA ALA A 217 14.58 14.08 -0.99
C ALA A 217 15.93 13.67 -1.61
N ARG A 218 16.67 12.80 -0.95
CA ARG A 218 17.94 12.28 -1.48
C ARG A 218 17.65 11.17 -2.51
N PRO A 219 18.19 11.27 -3.76
CA PRO A 219 17.95 10.26 -4.79
C PRO A 219 18.88 9.04 -4.65
N PHE A 220 18.46 7.90 -5.20
CA PHE A 220 19.38 6.82 -5.57
C PHE A 220 20.02 7.14 -6.91
N ILE A 221 21.32 6.89 -7.04
CA ILE A 221 22.11 7.13 -8.25
C ILE A 221 22.47 5.78 -8.88
N THR A 222 22.37 5.67 -10.20
CA THR A 222 22.79 4.51 -10.97
C THR A 222 23.57 4.96 -12.21
N HIS A 223 24.37 4.06 -12.82
CA HIS A 223 25.18 4.35 -13.99
C HIS A 223 24.67 3.60 -15.23
N HIS A 224 24.44 4.33 -16.33
CA HIS A 224 24.07 3.75 -17.62
C HIS A 224 25.31 3.41 -18.42
N ASN A 225 25.78 2.16 -18.41
CA ASN A 225 27.05 1.72 -18.97
C ASN A 225 27.24 2.05 -20.47
N ALA A 226 26.17 1.93 -21.28
CA ALA A 226 26.31 2.15 -22.73
C ALA A 226 26.41 3.64 -23.11
N LEU A 227 25.86 4.53 -22.31
CA LEU A 227 25.89 5.98 -22.51
C LEU A 227 27.00 6.64 -21.70
N ASP A 228 27.58 5.94 -20.73
CA ASP A 228 28.59 6.44 -19.78
C ASP A 228 28.12 7.69 -19.03
N ILE A 229 26.86 7.64 -18.51
CA ILE A 229 26.23 8.71 -17.75
C ILE A 229 25.61 8.20 -16.46
N ASP A 230 25.57 9.02 -15.44
CA ASP A 230 24.80 8.77 -14.22
C ASP A 230 23.35 9.16 -14.43
N LEU A 231 22.45 8.36 -13.84
CA LEU A 231 21.02 8.57 -13.83
C LEU A 231 20.50 8.47 -12.40
N TYR A 232 19.40 9.14 -12.14
CA TYR A 232 18.75 9.18 -10.83
C TYR A 232 17.45 8.39 -10.87
N LEU A 233 17.18 7.55 -9.86
CA LEU A 233 15.85 7.01 -9.67
C LEU A 233 14.93 8.14 -9.21
N ARG A 234 13.77 8.28 -9.85
CA ARG A 234 12.82 9.37 -9.57
C ARG A 234 12.38 9.43 -8.11
N ILE A 235 12.35 10.62 -7.54
CA ILE A 235 11.88 10.91 -6.17
C ILE A 235 10.44 11.42 -6.14
N ALA A 236 9.89 11.83 -7.30
CA ALA A 236 8.53 12.29 -7.54
C ALA A 236 8.14 12.05 -9.01
N LEU A 237 6.86 12.21 -9.33
CA LEU A 237 6.30 12.09 -10.70
C LEU A 237 6.08 13.47 -11.34
N GLU A 238 6.10 14.51 -10.55
CA GLU A 238 5.62 15.88 -10.79
C GLU A 238 6.09 16.52 -12.09
N LEU A 239 7.43 16.67 -12.27
CA LEU A 239 7.95 17.49 -13.36
C LEU A 239 7.62 16.95 -14.75
N HIS A 240 7.54 15.62 -14.90
CA HIS A 240 7.14 15.00 -16.15
C HIS A 240 5.63 15.16 -16.43
N LEU A 241 4.79 15.03 -15.39
CA LEU A 241 3.34 15.21 -15.53
C LEU A 241 2.99 16.66 -15.87
N LYS A 242 3.67 17.65 -15.30
CA LYS A 242 3.54 19.06 -15.68
C LYS A 242 3.92 19.33 -17.14
N ARG A 243 4.96 18.68 -17.66
CA ARG A 243 5.31 18.75 -19.09
C ARG A 243 4.19 18.24 -19.99
N LEU A 244 3.43 17.22 -19.54
CA LEU A 244 2.25 16.73 -20.28
C LEU A 244 1.10 17.76 -20.28
N ILE A 245 0.93 18.49 -19.17
CA ILE A 245 -0.03 19.63 -19.11
C ILE A 245 0.37 20.73 -20.10
N VAL A 246 1.66 21.10 -20.16
CA VAL A 246 2.18 22.02 -21.18
C VAL A 246 1.88 21.50 -22.61
N GLY A 247 2.00 20.19 -22.80
CA GLY A 247 1.69 19.50 -24.06
C GLY A 247 0.20 19.42 -24.41
N GLY A 248 -0.70 19.91 -23.54
CA GLY A 248 -2.15 19.93 -23.77
C GLY A 248 -2.93 18.74 -23.24
N MET A 249 -2.31 17.87 -22.44
CA MET A 249 -3.03 16.81 -21.72
C MET A 249 -3.63 17.40 -20.43
N GLU A 250 -4.87 17.87 -20.51
CA GLU A 250 -5.49 18.71 -19.47
C GLU A 250 -5.77 18.02 -18.14
N LYS A 251 -5.88 16.68 -18.12
CA LYS A 251 -6.12 15.87 -16.93
C LYS A 251 -5.30 14.59 -16.99
N VAL A 252 -4.25 14.50 -16.22
CA VAL A 252 -3.37 13.33 -16.19
C VAL A 252 -3.14 12.86 -14.78
N TYR A 253 -2.89 11.56 -14.62
CA TYR A 253 -2.41 10.98 -13.37
C TYR A 253 -1.44 9.83 -13.63
N GLU A 254 -0.60 9.55 -12.66
CA GLU A 254 0.24 8.36 -12.61
C GLU A 254 0.21 7.77 -11.20
N ILE A 255 0.06 6.44 -11.11
CA ILE A 255 0.29 5.68 -9.87
C ILE A 255 1.58 4.90 -10.07
N GLY A 256 2.64 5.34 -9.45
CA GLY A 256 3.97 4.80 -9.69
C GLY A 256 4.84 4.67 -8.45
N ARG A 257 5.92 3.91 -8.59
CA ARG A 257 6.98 3.84 -7.59
C ARG A 257 7.87 5.07 -7.67
N VAL A 258 8.17 5.61 -6.49
CA VAL A 258 9.20 6.64 -6.28
C VAL A 258 10.22 6.12 -5.27
N PHE A 259 11.41 6.69 -5.30
CA PHE A 259 12.59 6.15 -4.62
C PHE A 259 13.28 7.27 -3.86
N ARG A 260 13.43 7.15 -2.53
CA ARG A 260 14.11 8.12 -1.68
C ARG A 260 15.15 7.40 -0.84
N ASN A 261 16.41 7.83 -0.95
CA ASN A 261 17.55 7.23 -0.26
C ASN A 261 17.65 7.75 1.18
N GLU A 262 16.65 7.39 1.98
CA GLU A 262 16.44 7.87 3.33
C GLU A 262 16.39 6.71 4.33
N GLY A 263 16.10 7.02 5.60
CA GLY A 263 15.95 6.03 6.66
C GLY A 263 14.77 5.07 6.44
N ILE A 264 14.78 3.96 7.16
CA ILE A 264 13.71 2.95 7.16
C ILE A 264 13.11 2.89 8.55
N ASP A 265 11.82 3.19 8.67
CA ASP A 265 11.07 3.11 9.92
C ASP A 265 9.66 2.50 9.72
N THR A 266 8.71 2.78 10.60
CA THR A 266 7.33 2.29 10.51
C THR A 266 6.51 3.02 9.46
N THR A 267 6.93 4.19 9.01
CA THR A 267 6.22 5.06 8.05
C THR A 267 6.97 5.26 6.75
N HIS A 268 8.28 4.96 6.72
CA HIS A 268 9.16 5.19 5.58
C HIS A 268 9.78 3.89 5.06
N ASN A 269 9.75 3.73 3.73
CA ASN A 269 10.45 2.68 2.99
C ASN A 269 11.16 3.34 1.80
N PRO A 270 12.37 2.90 1.42
CA PRO A 270 13.16 3.56 0.37
C PRO A 270 12.47 3.63 -1.00
N GLU A 271 11.57 2.72 -1.26
CA GLU A 271 10.66 2.73 -2.39
C GLU A 271 9.22 2.63 -1.92
N PHE A 272 8.34 3.43 -2.47
CA PHE A 272 6.92 3.47 -2.11
C PHE A 272 6.06 3.90 -3.30
N THR A 273 4.75 3.73 -3.18
CA THR A 273 3.81 4.05 -4.27
C THR A 273 3.18 5.42 -4.02
N MET A 274 3.29 6.31 -5.00
CA MET A 274 2.57 7.58 -5.04
C MET A 274 1.52 7.57 -6.14
N LEU A 275 0.44 8.29 -5.90
CA LEU A 275 -0.43 8.86 -6.92
C LEU A 275 -0.07 10.33 -7.07
N GLU A 276 0.18 10.79 -8.29
CA GLU A 276 0.14 12.21 -8.62
C GLU A 276 -0.85 12.47 -9.74
N ALA A 277 -1.62 13.57 -9.63
CA ALA A 277 -2.65 13.96 -10.58
C ALA A 277 -2.61 15.47 -10.81
N TYR A 278 -2.74 15.88 -12.07
CA TYR A 278 -2.68 17.28 -12.49
C TYR A 278 -3.88 17.62 -13.37
N THR A 279 -4.48 18.79 -13.12
CA THR A 279 -5.66 19.26 -13.84
C THR A 279 -5.50 20.72 -14.25
N ALA A 280 -5.52 20.97 -15.55
CA ALA A 280 -5.51 22.33 -16.10
C ALA A 280 -6.79 23.08 -15.74
N TYR A 281 -6.67 24.41 -15.61
CA TYR A 281 -7.77 25.35 -15.33
C TYR A 281 -8.44 25.16 -13.97
N THR A 282 -7.70 24.64 -12.99
CA THR A 282 -8.12 24.45 -11.60
C THR A 282 -7.13 25.07 -10.62
N ASP A 283 -7.55 25.20 -9.37
CA ASP A 283 -6.73 25.67 -8.26
C ASP A 283 -6.70 24.66 -7.11
N PHE A 284 -6.01 25.00 -6.02
CA PHE A 284 -5.87 24.13 -4.84
C PHE A 284 -7.21 23.81 -4.15
N ASN A 285 -8.27 24.63 -4.29
CA ASN A 285 -9.59 24.34 -3.73
C ASN A 285 -10.27 23.19 -4.50
N ASP A 286 -10.16 23.18 -5.83
CA ASP A 286 -10.64 22.08 -6.66
C ASP A 286 -9.91 20.78 -6.31
N VAL A 287 -8.61 20.88 -6.04
CA VAL A 287 -7.78 19.74 -5.65
C VAL A 287 -8.13 19.22 -4.25
N MET A 288 -8.51 20.08 -3.29
CA MET A 288 -9.07 19.63 -2.01
C MET A 288 -10.31 18.75 -2.21
N ASN A 289 -11.24 19.20 -3.07
CA ASN A 289 -12.46 18.44 -3.37
C ASN A 289 -12.14 17.10 -4.06
N LEU A 290 -11.17 17.07 -4.98
CA LEU A 290 -10.69 15.86 -5.63
C LEU A 290 -10.11 14.87 -4.62
N THR A 291 -9.22 15.35 -3.73
CA THR A 291 -8.57 14.55 -2.69
C THR A 291 -9.59 13.91 -1.75
N GLU A 292 -10.53 14.69 -1.27
CA GLU A 292 -11.62 14.23 -0.41
C GLU A 292 -12.48 13.18 -1.12
N GLY A 293 -12.82 13.42 -2.40
CA GLY A 293 -13.58 12.48 -3.22
C GLY A 293 -12.86 11.15 -3.45
N ILE A 294 -11.56 11.16 -3.73
CA ILE A 294 -10.74 9.94 -3.90
C ILE A 294 -10.76 9.10 -2.62
N ILE A 295 -10.47 9.71 -1.48
CA ILE A 295 -10.36 9.01 -0.19
C ILE A 295 -11.71 8.45 0.25
N ARG A 296 -12.77 9.27 0.21
CA ARG A 296 -14.15 8.87 0.56
C ARG A 296 -14.63 7.72 -0.33
N ASN A 297 -14.49 7.84 -1.64
CA ASN A 297 -14.89 6.80 -2.59
C ASN A 297 -14.15 5.48 -2.34
N ALA A 298 -12.84 5.52 -2.11
CA ALA A 298 -12.06 4.32 -1.83
C ALA A 298 -12.52 3.63 -0.53
N ALA A 299 -12.79 4.40 0.54
CA ALA A 299 -13.32 3.88 1.79
C ALA A 299 -14.70 3.23 1.61
N GLU A 300 -15.65 3.94 1.02
CA GLU A 300 -17.01 3.45 0.79
C GLU A 300 -17.06 2.18 -0.08
N LYS A 301 -16.30 2.15 -1.18
CA LYS A 301 -16.31 1.03 -2.13
C LYS A 301 -15.61 -0.21 -1.61
N VAL A 302 -14.54 -0.06 -0.83
CA VAL A 302 -13.73 -1.20 -0.38
C VAL A 302 -14.14 -1.66 1.02
N LEU A 303 -14.51 -0.74 1.90
CA LEU A 303 -14.86 -1.07 3.28
C LEU A 303 -16.38 -1.09 3.54
N GLY A 304 -17.18 -0.55 2.61
CA GLY A 304 -18.63 -0.37 2.78
C GLY A 304 -19.01 0.79 3.72
N THR A 305 -18.04 1.57 4.18
CA THR A 305 -18.22 2.71 5.07
C THR A 305 -17.07 3.70 4.95
N ALA A 306 -17.37 4.99 5.10
CA ALA A 306 -16.37 6.05 5.24
C ALA A 306 -16.14 6.47 6.71
N LYS A 307 -16.77 5.79 7.69
CA LYS A 307 -16.45 5.93 9.12
C LYS A 307 -15.59 4.75 9.53
N ILE A 308 -14.34 5.01 9.81
CA ILE A 308 -13.33 3.98 10.07
C ILE A 308 -12.72 4.13 11.46
N THR A 309 -11.97 3.13 11.86
CA THR A 309 -11.10 3.21 13.04
C THR A 309 -9.66 3.05 12.56
N TYR A 310 -8.78 3.91 13.03
CA TYR A 310 -7.34 3.82 12.77
C TYR A 310 -6.57 4.06 14.07
N ASP A 311 -5.72 3.14 14.45
CA ASP A 311 -4.94 3.17 15.70
C ASP A 311 -5.81 3.41 16.95
N GLY A 312 -6.98 2.75 16.98
CA GLY A 312 -7.97 2.88 18.06
C GLY A 312 -8.76 4.20 18.06
N GLN A 313 -8.51 5.10 17.11
CA GLN A 313 -9.22 6.38 16.98
C GLN A 313 -10.29 6.29 15.91
N ALA A 314 -11.49 6.81 16.20
CA ALA A 314 -12.55 6.94 15.21
C ALA A 314 -12.22 8.09 14.24
N VAL A 315 -12.25 7.80 12.94
CA VAL A 315 -11.98 8.76 11.86
C VAL A 315 -13.20 8.85 10.95
N ASP A 316 -13.72 10.05 10.76
CA ASP A 316 -14.85 10.34 9.89
C ASP A 316 -14.38 10.86 8.54
N LEU A 317 -14.40 9.98 7.52
CA LEU A 317 -14.12 10.33 6.12
C LEU A 317 -15.40 10.65 5.33
N GLU A 318 -16.59 10.53 5.96
CA GLU A 318 -17.89 10.79 5.33
C GLU A 318 -18.23 12.28 5.30
N SER A 319 -17.96 12.98 6.41
CA SER A 319 -18.19 14.42 6.54
C SER A 319 -17.16 15.22 5.74
N ASP A 320 -17.47 16.47 5.42
CA ASP A 320 -16.53 17.38 4.79
C ASP A 320 -15.29 17.58 5.65
N PHE A 321 -14.11 17.51 5.05
CA PHE A 321 -12.85 17.66 5.76
C PHE A 321 -12.65 19.11 6.21
N LYS A 322 -12.17 19.30 7.45
CA LYS A 322 -11.86 20.65 7.98
C LYS A 322 -10.81 21.32 7.08
N ARG A 323 -10.97 22.62 6.83
CA ARG A 323 -9.99 23.46 6.15
C ARG A 323 -9.55 24.57 7.09
N ILE A 324 -8.25 24.70 7.31
CA ILE A 324 -7.69 25.72 8.21
C ILE A 324 -6.40 26.27 7.63
N HIS A 325 -6.21 27.58 7.74
CA HIS A 325 -4.94 28.20 7.37
C HIS A 325 -3.86 27.85 8.41
N MET A 326 -2.61 27.59 7.96
CA MET A 326 -1.50 27.20 8.84
C MET A 326 -1.29 28.18 9.99
N VAL A 327 -1.33 29.48 9.72
CA VAL A 327 -1.16 30.54 10.74
C VAL A 327 -2.29 30.51 11.78
N ASP A 328 -3.53 30.25 11.36
CA ASP A 328 -4.67 30.15 12.29
C ASP A 328 -4.55 28.89 13.15
N ALA A 329 -4.12 27.78 12.57
CA ALA A 329 -3.89 26.55 13.30
C ALA A 329 -2.80 26.72 14.37
N ILE A 330 -1.69 27.37 14.03
CA ILE A 330 -0.62 27.70 15.00
C ILE A 330 -1.17 28.63 16.10
N LYS A 331 -1.93 29.64 15.73
CA LYS A 331 -2.51 30.61 16.67
C LYS A 331 -3.50 29.94 17.65
N GLU A 332 -4.32 29.01 17.15
CA GLU A 332 -5.24 28.22 18.00
C GLU A 332 -4.48 27.42 19.08
N GLN A 333 -3.32 26.83 18.74
CA GLN A 333 -2.56 25.98 19.65
C GLN A 333 -1.60 26.73 20.56
N THR A 334 -0.95 27.79 20.06
CA THR A 334 0.16 28.45 20.77
C THR A 334 -0.16 29.86 21.24
N GLY A 335 -1.18 30.51 20.66
CA GLY A 335 -1.48 31.93 20.83
C GLY A 335 -0.54 32.85 20.03
N VAL A 336 0.43 32.31 19.29
CA VAL A 336 1.36 33.10 18.43
C VAL A 336 0.63 33.46 17.12
N ASP A 337 0.66 34.74 16.77
CA ASP A 337 -0.04 35.30 15.62
C ASP A 337 0.95 35.72 14.52
N PHE A 338 1.17 34.85 13.52
CA PHE A 338 2.03 35.14 12.38
C PHE A 338 1.35 35.94 11.24
N TRP A 339 0.06 36.31 11.40
CA TRP A 339 -0.57 37.28 10.50
C TRP A 339 0.05 38.68 10.61
N GLN A 340 0.58 39.00 11.80
CA GLN A 340 1.27 40.26 12.03
C GLN A 340 2.55 40.34 11.22
N GLU A 341 3.02 41.56 10.97
CA GLU A 341 4.32 41.80 10.34
C GLU A 341 5.42 41.16 11.18
N MET A 342 6.14 40.23 10.58
CA MET A 342 7.13 39.39 11.23
C MET A 342 8.51 39.62 10.61
N THR A 343 9.45 40.15 11.40
CA THR A 343 10.86 40.17 11.04
C THR A 343 11.53 38.87 11.48
N LEU A 344 12.65 38.51 10.84
CA LEU A 344 13.39 37.31 11.23
C LEU A 344 13.80 37.33 12.71
N GLU A 345 14.25 38.48 13.22
CA GLU A 345 14.61 38.64 14.64
C GLU A 345 13.45 38.34 15.57
N LYS A 346 12.23 38.83 15.25
CA LYS A 346 11.01 38.49 16.02
C LYS A 346 10.66 37.03 15.94
N ALA A 347 10.75 36.42 14.75
CA ALA A 347 10.44 35.01 14.55
C ALA A 347 11.39 34.12 15.35
N LEU A 348 12.70 34.40 15.32
CA LEU A 348 13.71 33.68 16.10
C LEU A 348 13.49 33.85 17.62
N ALA A 349 13.15 35.06 18.08
CA ALA A 349 12.84 35.29 19.50
C ALA A 349 11.58 34.51 19.95
N LEU A 350 10.59 34.36 19.06
CA LEU A 350 9.41 33.52 19.36
C LEU A 350 9.79 32.03 19.38
N ALA A 351 10.63 31.59 18.47
CA ALA A 351 11.12 30.19 18.44
C ALA A 351 11.87 29.84 19.74
N GLU A 352 12.82 30.72 20.16
CA GLU A 352 13.54 30.58 21.44
C GLU A 352 12.57 30.52 22.64
N LYS A 353 11.60 31.43 22.70
CA LYS A 353 10.63 31.51 23.79
C LYS A 353 9.77 30.24 23.88
N HIS A 354 9.45 29.60 22.75
CA HIS A 354 8.59 28.42 22.67
C HIS A 354 9.39 27.11 22.56
N ASN A 355 10.73 27.16 22.64
CA ASN A 355 11.64 26.00 22.46
C ASN A 355 11.47 25.29 21.11
N VAL A 356 11.23 26.05 20.05
CA VAL A 356 11.22 25.53 18.68
C VAL A 356 12.64 25.51 18.15
N GLU A 357 13.08 24.40 17.58
CA GLU A 357 14.41 24.25 17.01
C GLU A 357 14.51 25.02 15.70
N VAL A 358 15.53 25.87 15.57
CA VAL A 358 15.79 26.66 14.37
C VAL A 358 17.29 26.67 14.06
N THR A 359 17.64 26.78 12.79
CA THR A 359 19.02 26.89 12.32
C THR A 359 19.32 28.31 11.82
N GLU A 360 20.62 28.68 11.69
CA GLU A 360 21.04 29.99 11.19
C GLU A 360 20.63 30.26 9.72
N ALA A 361 20.34 29.21 8.96
CA ALA A 361 19.93 29.29 7.55
C ALA A 361 18.42 29.54 7.36
N MET A 362 17.62 29.41 8.41
CA MET A 362 16.15 29.50 8.33
C MET A 362 15.67 30.95 8.21
N GLY A 363 14.75 31.19 7.27
CA GLY A 363 13.96 32.42 7.16
C GLY A 363 12.69 32.38 7.99
N VAL A 364 11.87 33.43 7.90
CA VAL A 364 10.61 33.57 8.66
C VAL A 364 9.64 32.41 8.31
N GLY A 365 9.52 32.05 7.04
CA GLY A 365 8.64 30.96 6.61
C GLY A 365 9.05 29.61 7.17
N HIS A 366 10.34 29.33 7.25
CA HIS A 366 10.82 28.10 7.90
C HIS A 366 10.44 28.07 9.39
N VAL A 367 10.57 29.18 10.11
CA VAL A 367 10.17 29.27 11.52
C VAL A 367 8.67 29.02 11.68
N ILE A 368 7.82 29.55 10.78
CA ILE A 368 6.37 29.28 10.80
C ILE A 368 6.10 27.79 10.61
N ASN A 369 6.81 27.15 9.68
CA ASN A 369 6.66 25.70 9.43
C ASN A 369 7.08 24.86 10.65
N GLU A 370 8.21 25.20 11.30
CA GLU A 370 8.67 24.53 12.52
C GLU A 370 7.65 24.68 13.68
N PHE A 371 6.99 25.84 13.81
CA PHE A 371 5.90 26.01 14.76
C PHE A 371 4.71 25.08 14.47
N PHE A 372 4.38 24.93 13.20
CA PHE A 372 3.30 24.04 12.79
C PHE A 372 3.65 22.57 13.11
N GLU A 373 4.81 22.10 12.70
CA GLU A 373 5.25 20.73 12.95
C GLU A 373 5.34 20.42 14.45
N THR A 374 5.86 21.37 15.25
CA THR A 374 6.04 21.16 16.69
C THR A 374 4.73 21.14 17.47
N PHE A 375 3.75 21.99 17.13
CA PHE A 375 2.60 22.24 18.00
C PHE A 375 1.26 21.82 17.41
N VAL A 376 1.14 21.66 16.11
CA VAL A 376 -0.15 21.48 15.43
C VAL A 376 -0.31 20.09 14.85
N GLU A 377 0.68 19.60 14.12
CA GLU A 377 0.56 18.39 13.31
C GLU A 377 0.00 17.20 14.08
N GLU A 378 0.60 16.85 15.21
CA GLU A 378 0.16 15.70 16.03
C GLU A 378 -1.24 15.87 16.64
N THR A 379 -1.79 17.09 16.68
CA THR A 379 -3.13 17.38 17.23
C THR A 379 -4.27 17.14 16.23
N LEU A 380 -3.93 17.02 14.94
CA LEU A 380 -4.88 16.89 13.85
C LEU A 380 -5.39 15.43 13.71
N THR A 381 -6.34 15.05 14.57
CA THR A 381 -6.88 13.69 14.61
C THR A 381 -7.90 13.41 13.51
N GLN A 382 -8.78 14.35 13.19
CA GLN A 382 -9.76 14.24 12.11
C GLN A 382 -9.22 14.81 10.80
N PRO A 383 -9.74 14.36 9.64
CA PRO A 383 -9.26 14.83 8.35
C PRO A 383 -9.27 16.36 8.25
N THR A 384 -8.10 16.95 8.10
CA THR A 384 -7.92 18.41 8.09
C THR A 384 -6.96 18.82 6.99
N PHE A 385 -7.43 19.63 6.07
CA PHE A 385 -6.59 20.36 5.13
C PHE A 385 -5.98 21.57 5.83
N VAL A 386 -4.67 21.60 5.95
CA VAL A 386 -3.92 22.76 6.39
C VAL A 386 -3.37 23.46 5.16
N TYR A 387 -3.79 24.68 4.91
CA TYR A 387 -3.39 25.44 3.72
C TYR A 387 -2.63 26.71 4.07
N GLY A 388 -2.01 27.35 3.06
CA GLY A 388 -1.25 28.58 3.25
C GLY A 388 0.15 28.31 3.81
N HIS A 389 0.86 27.34 3.23
CA HIS A 389 2.25 27.10 3.57
C HIS A 389 3.15 28.24 3.11
N PRO A 390 4.21 28.60 3.87
CA PRO A 390 5.14 29.64 3.49
C PRO A 390 5.83 29.37 2.14
N VAL A 391 6.18 30.48 1.45
CA VAL A 391 6.86 30.43 0.16
C VAL A 391 8.20 29.73 0.24
N GLU A 392 8.95 29.95 1.32
CA GLU A 392 10.30 29.40 1.54
C GLU A 392 10.32 27.87 1.57
N VAL A 393 9.25 27.24 2.02
CA VAL A 393 9.12 25.75 2.09
C VAL A 393 8.27 25.18 0.95
N SER A 394 7.95 25.98 -0.08
CA SER A 394 7.01 25.61 -1.15
C SER A 394 7.54 25.98 -2.54
N PRO A 395 8.65 25.38 -3.01
CA PRO A 395 9.36 25.83 -4.20
C PRO A 395 8.62 25.66 -5.53
N LEU A 396 7.58 24.83 -5.60
CA LEU A 396 6.82 24.50 -6.81
C LEU A 396 5.39 25.04 -6.78
N ALA A 397 5.00 25.67 -5.65
CA ALA A 397 3.65 26.17 -5.44
C ALA A 397 3.54 27.67 -5.80
N LYS A 398 2.40 28.06 -6.35
CA LYS A 398 2.08 29.44 -6.69
C LYS A 398 1.88 30.29 -5.44
N LYS A 399 2.43 31.51 -5.42
CA LYS A 399 2.20 32.47 -4.34
C LYS A 399 0.73 32.85 -4.28
N ASN A 400 0.21 32.97 -3.06
CA ASN A 400 -1.12 33.51 -2.86
C ASN A 400 -1.16 34.99 -3.30
N PRO A 401 -2.11 35.42 -4.13
CA PRO A 401 -2.17 36.78 -4.66
C PRO A 401 -2.53 37.83 -3.59
N GLU A 402 -3.20 37.43 -2.51
CA GLU A 402 -3.63 38.34 -1.44
C GLU A 402 -2.51 38.53 -0.39
N ASP A 403 -1.76 37.44 -0.09
CA ASP A 403 -0.62 37.49 0.80
C ASP A 403 0.55 36.65 0.24
N PRO A 404 1.48 37.27 -0.48
CA PRO A 404 2.58 36.59 -1.17
C PRO A 404 3.64 35.97 -0.22
N ARG A 405 3.49 36.09 1.10
CA ARG A 405 4.30 35.34 2.07
C ARG A 405 3.96 33.86 2.07
N PHE A 406 2.74 33.53 1.62
CA PHE A 406 2.18 32.19 1.59
C PHE A 406 1.93 31.74 0.16
N THR A 407 1.70 30.42 0.03
CA THR A 407 1.36 29.79 -1.24
C THR A 407 -0.04 29.20 -1.19
N ASP A 408 -0.65 29.02 -2.37
CA ASP A 408 -1.88 28.24 -2.56
C ASP A 408 -1.57 26.74 -2.50
N ARG A 409 -1.08 26.27 -1.35
CA ARG A 409 -0.70 24.90 -1.06
C ARG A 409 -1.43 24.40 0.17
N PHE A 410 -1.80 23.13 0.16
CA PHE A 410 -2.29 22.43 1.34
C PHE A 410 -1.60 21.09 1.54
N GLU A 411 -1.60 20.64 2.77
CA GLU A 411 -1.37 19.27 3.15
C GLU A 411 -2.59 18.71 3.89
N LEU A 412 -2.91 17.44 3.67
CA LEU A 412 -3.98 16.74 4.37
C LEU A 412 -3.41 15.92 5.52
N PHE A 413 -3.86 16.22 6.72
CA PHE A 413 -3.51 15.49 7.93
C PHE A 413 -4.69 14.66 8.45
N ILE A 414 -4.41 13.42 8.86
CA ILE A 414 -5.34 12.52 9.53
C ILE A 414 -4.56 11.77 10.62
N VAL A 415 -5.04 11.79 11.85
CA VAL A 415 -4.38 11.17 13.02
C VAL A 415 -2.90 11.56 13.11
N GLY A 416 -2.64 12.89 13.02
CA GLY A 416 -1.30 13.48 13.14
C GLY A 416 -0.30 13.04 12.07
N ARG A 417 -0.77 12.67 10.87
CA ARG A 417 0.09 12.24 9.76
C ARG A 417 -0.36 12.85 8.45
N GLU A 418 0.60 13.24 7.62
CA GLU A 418 0.37 13.72 6.26
C GLU A 418 -0.04 12.56 5.33
N PHE A 419 -1.11 12.77 4.55
CA PHE A 419 -1.62 11.82 3.54
C PHE A 419 -1.59 12.35 2.12
N ALA A 420 -1.70 13.67 1.95
CA ALA A 420 -1.65 14.32 0.66
C ALA A 420 -0.99 15.69 0.75
N ASN A 421 -0.30 16.06 -0.33
CA ASN A 421 0.27 17.38 -0.55
C ASN A 421 -0.17 17.87 -1.92
N ALA A 422 -0.64 19.11 -2.00
CA ALA A 422 -1.20 19.64 -3.24
C ALA A 422 -1.16 21.17 -3.26
N PHE A 423 -1.14 21.72 -4.46
CA PHE A 423 -1.08 23.17 -4.63
C PHE A 423 -1.61 23.62 -6.00
N THR A 424 -1.89 24.91 -6.10
CA THR A 424 -1.92 25.59 -7.39
C THR A 424 -0.48 25.67 -7.90
N GLU A 425 -0.24 25.13 -9.08
CA GLU A 425 1.10 24.99 -9.64
C GLU A 425 1.71 26.34 -9.98
N LEU A 426 2.98 26.52 -9.63
CA LEU A 426 3.77 27.65 -10.10
C LEU A 426 3.98 27.49 -11.62
N ASN A 427 3.40 28.42 -12.39
CA ASN A 427 3.44 28.40 -13.85
C ASN A 427 4.16 29.64 -14.45
N ASP A 428 4.78 30.45 -13.60
CA ASP A 428 5.67 31.54 -14.03
C ASP A 428 7.10 31.02 -14.12
N PRO A 429 7.68 30.91 -15.34
CA PRO A 429 9.03 30.37 -15.51
C PRO A 429 10.12 31.22 -14.86
N ILE A 430 9.88 32.54 -14.69
CA ILE A 430 10.86 33.45 -14.06
C ILE A 430 10.87 33.22 -12.55
N ASP A 431 9.70 33.23 -11.90
CA ASP A 431 9.60 32.90 -10.46
C ASP A 431 10.12 31.46 -10.17
N GLN A 432 9.81 30.50 -11.07
CA GLN A 432 10.31 29.13 -10.91
C GLN A 432 11.84 29.05 -10.98
N ARG A 433 12.49 29.79 -11.88
CA ARG A 433 13.95 29.85 -11.96
C ARG A 433 14.53 30.41 -10.66
N GLU A 434 13.99 31.52 -10.16
CA GLU A 434 14.43 32.12 -8.89
C GLU A 434 14.36 31.13 -7.71
N ARG A 435 13.27 30.29 -7.67
CA ARG A 435 13.10 29.26 -6.66
C ARG A 435 14.15 28.15 -6.77
N PHE A 436 14.41 27.66 -7.97
CA PHE A 436 15.45 26.65 -8.21
C PHE A 436 16.86 27.16 -7.88
N GLU A 437 17.16 28.40 -8.23
CA GLU A 437 18.45 29.02 -7.87
C GLU A 437 18.60 29.19 -6.35
N ALA A 438 17.51 29.44 -5.64
CA ALA A 438 17.51 29.48 -4.18
C ALA A 438 17.81 28.10 -3.58
N GLN A 439 17.15 27.04 -4.09
CA GLN A 439 17.41 25.66 -3.68
C GLN A 439 18.87 25.22 -3.98
N GLU A 440 19.40 25.59 -5.14
CA GLU A 440 20.79 25.27 -5.49
C GLU A 440 21.78 25.89 -4.50
N LYS A 441 21.51 27.10 -4.03
CA LYS A 441 22.32 27.74 -2.95
C LYS A 441 22.21 26.98 -1.63
N GLU A 442 21.03 26.51 -1.26
CA GLU A 442 20.86 25.67 -0.08
C GLU A 442 21.65 24.36 -0.19
N ARG A 443 21.66 23.73 -1.38
CA ARG A 443 22.46 22.55 -1.67
C ARG A 443 23.96 22.82 -1.51
N GLU A 444 24.47 23.97 -2.02
CA GLU A 444 25.85 24.37 -1.86
C GLU A 444 26.23 24.60 -0.38
N LEU A 445 25.26 24.96 0.46
CA LEU A 445 25.41 25.10 1.91
C LEU A 445 25.29 23.78 2.68
N GLY A 446 25.05 22.65 1.98
CA GLY A 446 25.06 21.32 2.58
C GLY A 446 23.68 20.69 2.77
N ASN A 447 22.63 21.25 2.18
CA ASN A 447 21.32 20.61 2.14
C ASN A 447 21.28 19.53 1.05
N ASP A 448 21.50 18.26 1.42
CA ASP A 448 21.53 17.12 0.49
C ASP A 448 20.16 16.78 -0.14
N GLU A 449 19.08 17.38 0.34
CA GLU A 449 17.72 17.20 -0.17
C GLU A 449 17.33 18.27 -1.20
N ALA A 450 18.11 19.34 -1.30
CA ALA A 450 17.92 20.39 -2.29
C ALA A 450 18.50 19.98 -3.66
N HIS A 451 17.83 20.38 -4.74
CA HIS A 451 18.19 20.02 -6.11
C HIS A 451 18.71 21.22 -6.91
N GLY A 452 19.41 20.92 -8.01
CA GLY A 452 19.86 21.93 -8.96
C GLY A 452 18.73 22.44 -9.87
N VAL A 453 19.09 23.38 -10.75
CA VAL A 453 18.16 23.96 -11.72
C VAL A 453 17.86 22.95 -12.83
N ASP A 454 16.60 22.58 -13.02
CA ASP A 454 16.14 21.78 -14.17
C ASP A 454 15.81 22.71 -15.34
N GLU A 455 16.81 22.94 -16.20
CA GLU A 455 16.69 23.81 -17.37
C GLU A 455 15.65 23.32 -18.40
N ASP A 456 15.53 22.00 -18.58
CA ASP A 456 14.55 21.41 -19.49
C ASP A 456 13.10 21.62 -19.01
N PHE A 457 12.87 21.57 -17.70
CA PHE A 457 11.58 21.91 -17.13
C PHE A 457 11.27 23.41 -17.26
N LEU A 458 12.24 24.28 -17.03
CA LEU A 458 12.08 25.74 -17.22
C LEU A 458 11.76 26.08 -18.68
N GLU A 459 12.48 25.47 -19.63
CA GLU A 459 12.17 25.64 -21.06
C GLU A 459 10.73 25.18 -21.38
N ALA A 460 10.29 24.06 -20.81
CA ALA A 460 8.89 23.61 -20.97
C ALA A 460 7.89 24.65 -20.44
N LEU A 461 8.13 25.26 -19.27
CA LEU A 461 7.27 26.31 -18.74
C LEU A 461 7.23 27.57 -19.62
N GLU A 462 8.33 27.91 -20.29
CA GLU A 462 8.40 29.05 -21.22
C GLU A 462 7.48 28.89 -22.46
N TYR A 463 7.13 27.64 -22.83
CA TYR A 463 6.07 27.39 -23.84
C TYR A 463 4.66 27.63 -23.30
N GLY A 464 4.50 27.85 -22.01
CA GLY A 464 3.24 28.17 -21.34
C GLY A 464 2.55 26.99 -20.72
N MET A 465 2.42 27.01 -19.40
CA MET A 465 1.57 26.07 -18.65
C MET A 465 0.31 26.80 -18.20
N PRO A 466 -0.91 26.28 -18.49
CA PRO A 466 -2.14 26.89 -17.99
C PRO A 466 -2.19 26.85 -16.45
N PRO A 467 -3.04 27.67 -15.81
CA PRO A 467 -3.34 27.50 -14.38
C PRO A 467 -3.70 26.05 -14.11
N THR A 468 -3.04 25.42 -13.17
CA THR A 468 -3.12 23.96 -12.94
C THR A 468 -3.14 23.67 -11.44
N GLY A 469 -4.01 22.78 -11.02
CA GLY A 469 -3.98 22.18 -9.70
C GLY A 469 -3.28 20.83 -9.74
N GLY A 470 -2.34 20.60 -8.85
CA GLY A 470 -1.60 19.35 -8.72
C GLY A 470 -1.77 18.70 -7.35
N LEU A 471 -1.78 17.37 -7.33
CA LEU A 471 -2.03 16.53 -6.15
C LEU A 471 -1.03 15.40 -6.07
N GLY A 472 -0.45 15.19 -4.91
CA GLY A 472 0.29 13.99 -4.53
C GLY A 472 -0.38 13.27 -3.35
N ILE A 473 -0.62 11.96 -3.48
CA ILE A 473 -1.12 11.10 -2.39
C ILE A 473 -0.17 9.91 -2.19
N GLY A 474 0.28 9.70 -0.96
CA GLY A 474 1.00 8.49 -0.57
C GLY A 474 0.06 7.29 -0.52
N ILE A 475 0.08 6.44 -1.54
CA ILE A 475 -0.81 5.27 -1.63
C ILE A 475 -0.58 4.29 -0.47
N ASP A 476 0.67 4.07 -0.07
CA ASP A 476 0.96 3.16 1.04
C ASP A 476 0.37 3.67 2.35
N ARG A 477 0.48 4.97 2.64
CA ARG A 477 -0.13 5.61 3.82
C ARG A 477 -1.66 5.52 3.77
N LEU A 478 -2.27 5.77 2.60
CA LEU A 478 -3.72 5.65 2.45
C LEU A 478 -4.20 4.21 2.69
N VAL A 479 -3.46 3.21 2.21
CA VAL A 479 -3.77 1.80 2.48
C VAL A 479 -3.58 1.47 3.96
N MET A 480 -2.56 2.01 4.63
CA MET A 480 -2.42 1.87 6.08
C MET A 480 -3.64 2.39 6.82
N LEU A 481 -4.10 3.59 6.49
CA LEU A 481 -5.30 4.21 7.08
C LEU A 481 -6.55 3.33 6.88
N LEU A 482 -6.82 2.92 5.66
CA LEU A 482 -8.04 2.17 5.30
C LEU A 482 -8.02 0.70 5.74
N THR A 483 -6.87 0.16 6.15
CA THR A 483 -6.73 -1.23 6.62
C THR A 483 -6.26 -1.36 8.06
N ASP A 484 -6.25 -0.25 8.81
CA ASP A 484 -5.77 -0.17 10.19
C ASP A 484 -4.38 -0.80 10.39
N ALA A 485 -3.45 -0.49 9.48
CA ALA A 485 -2.09 -0.96 9.55
C ALA A 485 -1.17 0.11 10.16
N GLN A 486 -0.41 -0.28 11.19
CA GLN A 486 0.44 0.66 11.94
C GLN A 486 1.84 0.80 11.33
N SER A 487 2.20 -0.08 10.39
CA SER A 487 3.50 -0.05 9.72
C SER A 487 3.35 -0.15 8.21
N ILE A 488 4.13 0.64 7.48
CA ILE A 488 4.22 0.56 6.02
C ILE A 488 4.62 -0.85 5.54
N ARG A 489 5.37 -1.59 6.35
CA ARG A 489 5.77 -2.98 6.06
C ARG A 489 4.58 -3.94 6.05
N ASP A 490 3.48 -3.61 6.73
CA ASP A 490 2.27 -4.42 6.73
C ASP A 490 1.46 -4.28 5.44
N VAL A 491 1.67 -3.20 4.69
CA VAL A 491 0.99 -2.93 3.42
C VAL A 491 1.89 -3.09 2.20
N LEU A 492 3.17 -3.35 2.38
CA LEU A 492 4.12 -3.73 1.34
C LEU A 492 4.30 -5.25 1.32
N LEU A 493 4.12 -5.89 0.14
CA LEU A 493 4.31 -7.34 0.01
C LEU A 493 5.73 -7.75 0.40
N PHE A 494 6.73 -7.05 -0.11
CA PHE A 494 8.15 -7.30 0.15
C PHE A 494 8.84 -5.99 0.55
N PRO A 495 8.74 -5.59 1.84
CA PRO A 495 9.40 -4.38 2.31
C PRO A 495 10.92 -4.57 2.33
N THR A 496 11.65 -3.46 2.23
CA THR A 496 13.10 -3.48 2.41
C THR A 496 13.44 -3.84 3.85
N MET A 497 14.31 -4.86 4.01
CA MET A 497 14.75 -5.37 5.32
C MET A 497 16.28 -5.34 5.38
N ARG A 498 16.81 -5.05 6.54
CA ARG A 498 18.27 -5.13 6.82
C ARG A 498 18.74 -6.58 6.84
#